data_2a57094f8cfb0a3142fb98bb38ea14aa
#
_entry.id   2a57094f8cfb0a3142fb98bb38ea14aa
#
_cell.length_a   1.000
_cell.length_b   1.000
_cell.length_c   1.000
_cell.angle_alpha   90.00
_cell.angle_beta   90.00
_cell.angle_gamma   90.00
#
_symmetry.space_group_name_H-M   'P 1'
#
loop_
_entity.id
_entity.type
_entity.pdbx_description
1 polymer ?
#
loop_
_entity_poly.entity_id
_entity_poly.type
_entity_poly.pdbx_seq_one_letter_code
_entity_poly.pdbx_strand_id
1 'polypeptide(L)'
;ERGALPGIKVDKGLQPFTGSEIETLTQGLDDLDERCAEYAALGAKFTKWRAVISIGQNIPSQECIDANMEALASYAKTAQKHGMVPIVEPEVLINGEHSIEDCYDATSRSIKSLFDYLDSYDVDISGTILKPNMVTPGLDHAHAATVEEVAEATVKCLNDNVPTELPGIAFLSGGQTEIESTEHLNMMNK
;
A
#
# COMPACT_ATOMS: atom_id res chain seq x y z
N GLU A 1 -11.71 -24.30 17.56
CA GLU A 1 -11.00 -23.09 17.09
C GLU A 1 -10.31 -23.43 15.79
N ARG A 2 -10.51 -22.59 14.73
CA ARG A 2 -9.99 -22.87 13.37
C ARG A 2 -8.57 -22.32 13.13
N GLY A 3 -7.89 -21.81 14.19
CA GLY A 3 -6.52 -21.30 14.09
C GLY A 3 -6.37 -19.95 13.32
N ALA A 4 -7.48 -19.26 13.02
CA ALA A 4 -7.42 -17.95 12.37
C ALA A 4 -6.90 -16.88 13.34
N LEU A 5 -5.97 -16.04 12.87
CA LEU A 5 -5.46 -14.90 13.63
C LEU A 5 -6.35 -13.68 13.38
N PRO A 6 -6.84 -12.98 14.43
CA PRO A 6 -7.62 -11.77 14.27
C PRO A 6 -6.71 -10.57 13.94
N GLY A 7 -7.21 -9.67 13.12
CA GLY A 7 -6.57 -8.39 12.82
C GLY A 7 -7.59 -7.28 12.63
N ILE A 8 -7.14 -6.03 12.56
CA ILE A 8 -8.02 -4.87 12.49
C ILE A 8 -7.47 -3.77 11.58
N LYS A 9 -8.36 -3.14 10.79
CA LYS A 9 -8.08 -1.90 10.07
C LYS A 9 -8.11 -0.72 11.05
N VAL A 10 -7.06 0.08 11.09
CA VAL A 10 -6.91 1.15 12.09
C VAL A 10 -6.94 2.57 11.52
N ASP A 11 -6.81 2.75 10.20
CA ASP A 11 -6.98 4.07 9.58
C ASP A 11 -8.44 4.56 9.69
N LYS A 12 -8.62 5.89 9.71
CA LYS A 12 -9.92 6.56 9.93
C LYS A 12 -10.45 7.28 8.68
N GLY A 13 -10.01 6.88 7.48
CA GLY A 13 -10.46 7.46 6.22
C GLY A 13 -9.55 8.55 5.68
N LEU A 14 -10.02 9.27 4.68
CA LEU A 14 -9.24 10.22 3.87
C LEU A 14 -9.67 11.65 4.14
N GLN A 15 -8.71 12.57 4.09
CA GLN A 15 -8.94 14.02 4.02
C GLN A 15 -8.23 14.58 2.79
N PRO A 16 -8.73 15.69 2.19
CA PRO A 16 -8.01 16.37 1.12
C PRO A 16 -6.58 16.72 1.56
N PHE A 17 -5.61 16.47 0.68
CA PHE A 17 -4.25 16.94 0.90
C PHE A 17 -4.16 18.43 0.63
N THR A 18 -3.42 19.16 1.46
CA THR A 18 -3.36 20.63 1.38
C THR A 18 -2.89 21.10 0.00
N GLY A 19 -3.70 21.91 -0.65
CA GLY A 19 -3.40 22.47 -1.97
C GLY A 19 -3.85 21.60 -3.17
N SER A 20 -4.49 20.47 -2.92
CA SER A 20 -5.04 19.60 -3.98
C SER A 20 -6.53 19.35 -3.75
N GLU A 21 -7.29 19.26 -4.86
CA GLU A 21 -8.70 18.82 -4.86
C GLU A 21 -8.85 17.30 -5.02
N ILE A 22 -7.79 16.63 -5.46
CA ILE A 22 -7.81 15.20 -5.83
C ILE A 22 -6.95 14.36 -4.87
N GLU A 23 -5.79 14.87 -4.50
CA GLU A 23 -4.89 14.16 -3.61
C GLU A 23 -5.43 14.11 -2.18
N THR A 24 -5.16 13.01 -1.49
CA THR A 24 -5.67 12.79 -0.14
C THR A 24 -4.58 12.32 0.81
N LEU A 25 -4.77 12.61 2.10
CA LEU A 25 -3.96 12.08 3.18
C LEU A 25 -4.83 11.22 4.09
N THR A 26 -4.37 10.01 4.38
CA THR A 26 -5.07 9.09 5.26
C THR A 26 -4.94 9.53 6.72
N GLN A 27 -6.06 9.53 7.43
CA GLN A 27 -6.19 9.97 8.80
C GLN A 27 -6.24 8.79 9.79
N GLY A 28 -5.96 9.07 11.07
CA GLY A 28 -6.14 8.10 12.15
C GLY A 28 -4.91 7.90 13.02
N LEU A 29 -3.89 8.77 12.95
CA LEU A 29 -2.73 8.73 13.84
C LEU A 29 -3.07 9.23 15.25
N ASP A 30 -4.04 10.16 15.36
CA ASP A 30 -4.53 10.62 16.64
C ASP A 30 -5.08 9.43 17.45
N ASP A 31 -4.75 9.34 18.71
CA ASP A 31 -5.15 8.26 19.62
C ASP A 31 -4.77 6.84 19.14
N LEU A 32 -3.90 6.69 18.16
CA LEU A 32 -3.56 5.37 17.59
C LEU A 32 -2.84 4.47 18.60
N ASP A 33 -2.01 5.03 19.45
CA ASP A 33 -1.26 4.29 20.45
C ASP A 33 -2.22 3.62 21.46
N GLU A 34 -3.19 4.36 21.98
CA GLU A 34 -4.22 3.84 22.91
C GLU A 34 -5.09 2.79 22.23
N ARG A 35 -5.53 3.03 20.99
CA ARG A 35 -6.33 2.07 20.22
C ARG A 35 -5.56 0.78 19.93
N CYS A 36 -4.29 0.88 19.58
CA CYS A 36 -3.45 -0.30 19.38
C CYS A 36 -3.26 -1.11 20.65
N ALA A 37 -3.11 -0.46 21.81
CA ALA A 37 -3.06 -1.15 23.10
C ALA A 37 -4.36 -1.94 23.38
N GLU A 38 -5.52 -1.33 23.14
CA GLU A 38 -6.82 -1.99 23.31
C GLU A 38 -6.98 -3.20 22.36
N TYR A 39 -6.65 -3.03 21.07
CA TYR A 39 -6.77 -4.11 20.07
C TYR A 39 -5.82 -5.28 20.37
N ALA A 40 -4.60 -5.00 20.81
CA ALA A 40 -3.65 -6.04 21.22
C ALA A 40 -4.19 -6.80 22.46
N ALA A 41 -4.76 -6.10 23.45
CA ALA A 41 -5.38 -6.71 24.62
C ALA A 41 -6.60 -7.59 24.27
N LEU A 42 -7.36 -7.22 23.21
CA LEU A 42 -8.44 -8.03 22.65
C LEU A 42 -7.97 -9.23 21.82
N GLY A 43 -6.65 -9.34 21.58
CA GLY A 43 -6.05 -10.48 20.91
C GLY A 43 -5.72 -10.26 19.43
N ALA A 44 -5.81 -9.04 18.91
CA ALA A 44 -5.36 -8.72 17.54
C ALA A 44 -3.88 -9.05 17.35
N LYS A 45 -3.54 -9.64 16.21
CA LYS A 45 -2.18 -10.06 15.84
C LYS A 45 -1.58 -9.23 14.71
N PHE A 46 -2.41 -8.58 13.93
CA PHE A 46 -2.01 -7.68 12.86
C PHE A 46 -2.96 -6.50 12.73
N THR A 47 -2.46 -5.44 12.13
CA THR A 47 -3.24 -4.25 11.78
C THR A 47 -3.09 -3.94 10.31
N LYS A 48 -3.96 -3.09 9.77
CA LYS A 48 -3.88 -2.63 8.38
C LYS A 48 -4.16 -1.13 8.30
N TRP A 49 -3.38 -0.42 7.48
CA TRP A 49 -3.57 0.99 7.15
C TRP A 49 -3.39 1.19 5.65
N ARG A 50 -4.36 1.84 5.00
CA ARG A 50 -4.36 2.15 3.58
C ARG A 50 -4.02 3.62 3.35
N ALA A 51 -3.01 3.89 2.55
CA ALA A 51 -2.76 5.17 1.91
C ALA A 51 -3.26 5.11 0.46
N VAL A 52 -3.82 6.22 -0.04
CA VAL A 52 -4.42 6.28 -1.37
C VAL A 52 -3.69 7.33 -2.20
N ILE A 53 -3.16 6.90 -3.35
CA ILE A 53 -2.42 7.72 -4.30
C ILE A 53 -3.18 7.76 -5.63
N SER A 54 -3.56 8.95 -6.07
CA SER A 54 -4.24 9.17 -7.35
C SER A 54 -3.25 9.58 -8.43
N ILE A 55 -3.45 9.11 -9.67
CA ILE A 55 -2.70 9.56 -10.85
C ILE A 55 -3.55 10.53 -11.65
N GLY A 56 -2.94 11.61 -12.15
CA GLY A 56 -3.57 12.60 -13.01
C GLY A 56 -2.58 13.64 -13.51
N GLN A 57 -3.10 14.76 -14.01
CA GLN A 57 -2.23 15.82 -14.51
C GLN A 57 -1.41 16.44 -13.36
N ASN A 58 -0.08 16.27 -13.39
CA ASN A 58 0.87 16.71 -12.36
C ASN A 58 0.67 16.09 -10.97
N ILE A 59 -0.02 14.98 -10.87
CA ILE A 59 -0.16 14.18 -9.64
C ILE A 59 0.14 12.70 -9.94
N PRO A 60 0.65 11.93 -8.94
CA PRO A 60 0.83 12.32 -7.55
C PRO A 60 2.02 13.30 -7.36
N SER A 61 1.81 14.31 -6.53
CA SER A 61 2.91 15.17 -6.04
C SER A 61 3.82 14.36 -5.12
N GLN A 62 5.12 14.68 -5.10
CA GLN A 62 6.04 13.99 -4.18
C GLN A 62 5.68 14.29 -2.73
N GLU A 63 5.23 15.49 -2.45
CA GLU A 63 4.80 15.92 -1.12
C GLU A 63 3.62 15.10 -0.59
N CYS A 64 2.65 14.77 -1.46
CA CYS A 64 1.53 13.91 -1.07
C CYS A 64 1.96 12.46 -0.85
N ILE A 65 2.83 11.92 -1.73
CA ILE A 65 3.42 10.60 -1.54
C ILE A 65 4.12 10.56 -0.18
N ASP A 66 5.05 11.47 0.07
CA ASP A 66 5.87 11.48 1.28
C ASP A 66 5.04 11.60 2.55
N ALA A 67 4.03 12.48 2.57
CA ALA A 67 3.13 12.61 3.72
C ALA A 67 2.35 11.32 4.02
N ASN A 68 1.89 10.60 2.99
CA ASN A 68 1.19 9.33 3.16
C ASN A 68 2.15 8.21 3.59
N MET A 69 3.38 8.18 3.07
CA MET A 69 4.36 7.15 3.42
C MET A 69 4.92 7.37 4.83
N GLU A 70 5.11 8.63 5.25
CA GLU A 70 5.44 8.97 6.63
C GLU A 70 4.33 8.54 7.60
N ALA A 71 3.06 8.78 7.26
CA ALA A 71 1.93 8.32 8.05
C ALA A 71 1.89 6.78 8.17
N LEU A 72 2.18 6.05 7.09
CA LEU A 72 2.31 4.59 7.11
C LEU A 72 3.45 4.11 8.03
N ALA A 73 4.60 4.77 8.01
CA ALA A 73 5.73 4.42 8.86
C ALA A 73 5.43 4.68 10.35
N SER A 74 4.84 5.83 10.67
CA SER A 74 4.39 6.18 12.02
C SER A 74 3.38 5.17 12.57
N TYR A 75 2.40 4.79 11.73
CA TYR A 75 1.45 3.75 12.05
C TYR A 75 2.12 2.39 12.30
N ALA A 76 3.02 1.98 11.39
CA ALA A 76 3.70 0.69 11.48
C ALA A 76 4.53 0.57 12.77
N LYS A 77 5.26 1.63 13.12
CA LYS A 77 6.00 1.71 14.39
C LYS A 77 5.10 1.55 15.60
N THR A 78 3.93 2.22 15.58
CA THR A 78 2.95 2.13 16.67
C THR A 78 2.37 0.71 16.78
N ALA A 79 2.04 0.07 15.68
CA ALA A 79 1.54 -1.31 15.69
C ALA A 79 2.57 -2.30 16.27
N GLN A 80 3.83 -2.19 15.85
CA GLN A 80 4.93 -3.04 16.35
C GLN A 80 5.21 -2.82 17.83
N LYS A 81 5.11 -1.60 18.33
CA LYS A 81 5.21 -1.28 19.77
C LYS A 81 4.24 -2.12 20.61
N HIS A 82 3.06 -2.44 20.07
CA HIS A 82 2.03 -3.25 20.72
C HIS A 82 2.05 -4.74 20.30
N GLY A 83 3.13 -5.19 19.66
CA GLY A 83 3.33 -6.60 19.30
C GLY A 83 2.42 -7.10 18.17
N MET A 84 1.93 -6.19 17.32
CA MET A 84 1.12 -6.52 16.14
C MET A 84 1.92 -6.31 14.86
N VAL A 85 1.68 -7.17 13.87
CA VAL A 85 2.27 -7.05 12.52
C VAL A 85 1.53 -5.94 11.76
N PRO A 86 2.21 -4.87 11.31
CA PRO A 86 1.60 -3.88 10.44
C PRO A 86 1.51 -4.39 9.00
N ILE A 87 0.33 -4.27 8.39
CA ILE A 87 0.15 -4.36 6.94
C ILE A 87 0.10 -2.95 6.40
N VAL A 88 1.16 -2.53 5.71
CA VAL A 88 1.27 -1.23 5.07
C VAL A 88 0.72 -1.31 3.64
N GLU A 89 -0.27 -0.48 3.32
CA GLU A 89 -1.01 -0.55 2.05
C GLU A 89 -0.90 0.78 1.29
N PRO A 90 0.21 1.02 0.56
CA PRO A 90 0.35 2.14 -0.37
C PRO A 90 -0.38 1.78 -1.66
N GLU A 91 -1.61 2.23 -1.84
CA GLU A 91 -2.42 1.91 -3.02
C GLU A 91 -2.41 3.05 -4.03
N VAL A 92 -1.88 2.80 -5.21
CA VAL A 92 -2.10 3.64 -6.39
C VAL A 92 -3.41 3.20 -7.03
N LEU A 93 -4.35 4.17 -7.20
CA LEU A 93 -5.68 3.89 -7.72
C LEU A 93 -5.66 3.57 -9.22
N ILE A 94 -6.47 2.60 -9.62
CA ILE A 94 -6.67 2.21 -11.02
C ILE A 94 -7.56 3.19 -11.80
N ASN A 95 -8.22 4.13 -11.13
CA ASN A 95 -9.11 5.09 -11.76
C ASN A 95 -8.35 6.06 -12.67
N GLY A 96 -8.93 6.37 -13.83
CA GLY A 96 -8.39 7.35 -14.78
C GLY A 96 -7.85 6.75 -16.07
N GLU A 97 -7.15 7.60 -16.85
CA GLU A 97 -6.66 7.30 -18.20
C GLU A 97 -5.14 7.02 -18.26
N HIS A 98 -4.50 6.86 -17.11
CA HIS A 98 -3.04 6.70 -17.02
C HIS A 98 -2.56 5.42 -17.69
N SER A 99 -1.34 5.46 -18.22
CA SER A 99 -0.67 4.29 -18.80
C SER A 99 -0.12 3.34 -17.72
N ILE A 100 0.30 2.15 -18.13
CA ILE A 100 0.97 1.21 -17.24
C ILE A 100 2.30 1.78 -16.73
N GLU A 101 2.99 2.58 -17.54
CA GLU A 101 4.22 3.28 -17.19
C GLU A 101 3.99 4.35 -16.12
N ASP A 102 2.90 5.11 -16.22
CA ASP A 102 2.51 6.10 -15.18
C ASP A 102 2.21 5.41 -13.85
N CYS A 103 1.51 4.27 -13.90
CA CYS A 103 1.24 3.46 -12.71
C CYS A 103 2.54 2.88 -12.12
N TYR A 104 3.45 2.42 -12.98
CA TYR A 104 4.76 1.95 -12.54
C TYR A 104 5.55 3.05 -11.82
N ASP A 105 5.62 4.26 -12.40
CA ASP A 105 6.32 5.40 -11.79
C ASP A 105 5.73 5.76 -10.43
N ALA A 106 4.41 5.95 -10.36
CA ALA A 106 3.72 6.30 -9.13
C ALA A 106 3.89 5.22 -8.04
N THR A 107 3.78 3.94 -8.40
CA THR A 107 3.96 2.80 -7.48
C THR A 107 5.40 2.70 -7.01
N SER A 108 6.37 2.83 -7.91
CA SER A 108 7.81 2.78 -7.61
C SER A 108 8.21 3.90 -6.64
N ARG A 109 7.79 5.14 -6.91
CA ARG A 109 8.03 6.29 -6.03
C ARG A 109 7.40 6.10 -4.65
N SER A 110 6.17 5.57 -4.60
CA SER A 110 5.46 5.33 -3.35
C SER A 110 6.14 4.24 -2.51
N ILE A 111 6.51 3.11 -3.12
CA ILE A 111 7.19 2.02 -2.40
C ILE A 111 8.57 2.47 -1.92
N LYS A 112 9.33 3.17 -2.77
CA LYS A 112 10.64 3.69 -2.37
C LYS A 112 10.53 4.64 -1.18
N SER A 113 9.66 5.65 -1.26
CA SER A 113 9.42 6.59 -0.16
C SER A 113 8.95 5.86 1.11
N LEU A 114 8.08 4.83 0.97
CA LEU A 114 7.63 4.02 2.10
C LEU A 114 8.79 3.37 2.85
N PHE A 115 9.69 2.69 2.15
CA PHE A 115 10.82 2.01 2.80
C PHE A 115 11.85 2.98 3.36
N ASP A 116 12.07 4.13 2.71
CA ASP A 116 12.91 5.21 3.24
C ASP A 116 12.33 5.73 4.60
N TYR A 117 11.01 5.90 4.71
CA TYR A 117 10.36 6.29 5.97
C TYR A 117 10.30 5.16 7.00
N LEU A 118 10.04 3.91 6.60
CA LEU A 118 10.07 2.77 7.53
C LEU A 118 11.43 2.63 8.22
N ASP A 119 12.52 2.81 7.47
CA ASP A 119 13.88 2.84 8.01
C ASP A 119 14.08 4.01 8.98
N SER A 120 13.69 5.23 8.57
CA SER A 120 13.82 6.45 9.39
C SER A 120 13.06 6.39 10.72
N TYR A 121 12.00 5.60 10.79
CA TYR A 121 11.18 5.36 11.98
C TYR A 121 11.63 4.12 12.78
N ASP A 122 12.74 3.47 12.43
CA ASP A 122 13.20 2.22 13.02
C ASP A 122 12.10 1.13 13.05
N VAL A 123 11.35 0.96 11.96
CA VAL A 123 10.37 -0.12 11.82
C VAL A 123 11.08 -1.41 11.46
N ASP A 124 10.77 -2.49 12.15
CA ASP A 124 11.27 -3.83 11.81
C ASP A 124 10.62 -4.32 10.51
N ILE A 125 11.38 -4.28 9.41
CA ILE A 125 10.91 -4.72 8.09
C ILE A 125 10.58 -6.22 8.10
N SER A 126 11.33 -7.03 8.86
CA SER A 126 11.08 -8.48 8.97
C SER A 126 9.77 -8.82 9.70
N GLY A 127 9.21 -7.86 10.43
CA GLY A 127 7.91 -7.93 11.10
C GLY A 127 6.79 -7.19 10.38
N THR A 128 6.94 -6.88 9.08
CA THR A 128 5.99 -6.05 8.30
C THR A 128 5.47 -6.82 7.08
N ILE A 129 4.25 -6.53 6.63
CA ILE A 129 3.69 -7.03 5.37
C ILE A 129 3.38 -5.84 4.47
N LEU A 130 3.83 -5.89 3.21
CA LEU A 130 3.46 -4.93 2.18
C LEU A 130 2.18 -5.39 1.48
N LYS A 131 1.21 -4.46 1.31
CA LYS A 131 -0.01 -4.72 0.53
C LYS A 131 -0.13 -3.71 -0.62
N PRO A 132 0.58 -3.92 -1.74
CA PRO A 132 0.59 -2.99 -2.87
C PRO A 132 -0.56 -3.29 -3.85
N ASN A 133 -0.81 -2.32 -4.75
CA ASN A 133 -1.51 -2.57 -6.00
C ASN A 133 -0.63 -3.38 -6.96
N MET A 134 -1.26 -3.99 -7.97
CA MET A 134 -0.58 -4.44 -9.19
C MET A 134 -0.38 -3.24 -10.11
N VAL A 135 0.67 -3.25 -10.92
CA VAL A 135 0.96 -2.18 -11.90
C VAL A 135 0.07 -2.40 -13.13
N THR A 136 -0.97 -1.57 -13.26
CA THR A 136 -1.99 -1.68 -14.32
C THR A 136 -2.21 -0.32 -14.98
N PRO A 137 -2.64 -0.27 -16.26
CA PRO A 137 -3.19 0.95 -16.80
C PRO A 137 -4.49 1.34 -16.08
N GLY A 138 -4.90 2.59 -16.23
CA GLY A 138 -6.17 3.09 -15.71
C GLY A 138 -7.37 2.45 -16.39
N LEU A 139 -8.51 2.39 -15.70
CA LEU A 139 -9.74 1.80 -16.22
C LEU A 139 -10.26 2.49 -17.51
N ASP A 140 -9.98 3.78 -17.67
CA ASP A 140 -10.39 4.59 -18.82
C ASP A 140 -9.28 4.71 -19.88
N HIS A 141 -8.16 4.01 -19.71
CA HIS A 141 -7.07 4.01 -20.67
C HIS A 141 -7.47 3.34 -21.99
N ALA A 142 -7.03 3.91 -23.12
CA ALA A 142 -7.44 3.46 -24.45
C ALA A 142 -7.03 2.02 -24.79
N HIS A 143 -5.99 1.50 -24.15
CA HIS A 143 -5.46 0.15 -24.38
C HIS A 143 -5.37 -0.63 -23.07
N ALA A 144 -6.07 -1.77 -23.02
CA ALA A 144 -5.92 -2.71 -21.93
C ALA A 144 -4.55 -3.41 -22.04
N ALA A 145 -3.86 -3.57 -20.90
CA ALA A 145 -2.65 -4.38 -20.84
C ALA A 145 -2.99 -5.88 -20.81
N THR A 146 -2.08 -6.69 -21.33
CA THR A 146 -2.17 -8.16 -21.23
C THR A 146 -1.82 -8.62 -19.81
N VAL A 147 -2.18 -9.87 -19.49
CA VAL A 147 -1.84 -10.49 -18.20
C VAL A 147 -0.32 -10.54 -18.00
N GLU A 148 0.43 -10.82 -19.06
CA GLU A 148 1.89 -10.86 -19.05
C GLU A 148 2.48 -9.46 -18.75
N GLU A 149 2.01 -8.41 -19.43
CA GLU A 149 2.50 -7.04 -19.22
C GLU A 149 2.27 -6.55 -17.79
N VAL A 150 1.10 -6.81 -17.20
CA VAL A 150 0.80 -6.46 -15.81
C VAL A 150 1.69 -7.23 -14.84
N ALA A 151 1.87 -8.53 -15.07
CA ALA A 151 2.70 -9.36 -14.21
C ALA A 151 4.18 -8.93 -14.27
N GLU A 152 4.74 -8.74 -15.46
CA GLU A 152 6.12 -8.30 -15.67
C GLU A 152 6.38 -6.92 -15.05
N ALA A 153 5.50 -5.96 -15.29
CA ALA A 153 5.62 -4.61 -14.74
C ALA A 153 5.54 -4.63 -13.20
N THR A 154 4.63 -5.44 -12.64
CA THR A 154 4.46 -5.55 -11.19
C THR A 154 5.67 -6.21 -10.53
N VAL A 155 6.14 -7.35 -11.05
CA VAL A 155 7.32 -8.05 -10.52
C VAL A 155 8.56 -7.16 -10.63
N LYS A 156 8.74 -6.47 -11.78
CA LYS A 156 9.84 -5.53 -11.94
C LYS A 156 9.80 -4.42 -10.90
N CYS A 157 8.63 -3.78 -10.71
CA CYS A 157 8.46 -2.70 -9.75
C CYS A 157 8.82 -3.14 -8.32
N LEU A 158 8.37 -4.34 -7.93
CA LEU A 158 8.66 -4.88 -6.60
C LEU A 158 10.14 -5.24 -6.45
N ASN A 159 10.76 -5.87 -7.42
CA ASN A 159 12.19 -6.23 -7.38
C ASN A 159 13.10 -5.00 -7.31
N ASP A 160 12.70 -3.90 -7.96
CA ASP A 160 13.47 -2.67 -7.99
C ASP A 160 13.38 -1.87 -6.67
N ASN A 161 12.31 -2.05 -5.88
CA ASN A 161 11.99 -1.14 -4.77
C ASN A 161 11.76 -1.81 -3.40
N VAL A 162 11.54 -3.13 -3.34
CA VAL A 162 11.23 -3.82 -2.06
C VAL A 162 12.48 -4.48 -1.50
N PRO A 163 12.83 -4.23 -0.23
CA PRO A 163 13.94 -4.89 0.45
C PRO A 163 13.74 -6.40 0.56
N THR A 164 14.82 -7.18 0.43
CA THR A 164 14.80 -8.64 0.51
C THR A 164 14.42 -9.18 1.90
N GLU A 165 14.53 -8.35 2.93
CA GLU A 165 14.17 -8.67 4.31
C GLU A 165 12.66 -8.68 4.55
N LEU A 166 11.85 -8.12 3.64
CA LEU A 166 10.40 -8.13 3.76
C LEU A 166 9.86 -9.58 3.64
N PRO A 167 9.15 -10.10 4.65
CA PRO A 167 8.78 -11.51 4.67
C PRO A 167 7.59 -11.85 3.78
N GLY A 168 6.79 -10.87 3.38
CA GLY A 168 5.58 -11.15 2.60
C GLY A 168 4.93 -9.96 1.94
N ILE A 169 4.32 -10.25 0.77
CA ILE A 169 3.52 -9.31 -0.01
C ILE A 169 2.13 -9.90 -0.20
N ALA A 170 1.10 -9.13 0.09
CA ALA A 170 -0.30 -9.50 -0.09
C ALA A 170 -0.98 -8.47 -0.98
N PHE A 171 -1.30 -8.82 -2.22
CA PHE A 171 -1.91 -7.87 -3.16
C PHE A 171 -3.35 -7.50 -2.81
N LEU A 172 -3.73 -6.25 -3.10
CA LEU A 172 -5.12 -5.83 -3.22
C LEU A 172 -5.61 -6.07 -4.67
N SER A 173 -6.92 -6.20 -4.87
CA SER A 173 -7.49 -6.31 -6.23
C SER A 173 -7.53 -4.96 -6.96
N GLY A 174 -7.71 -3.86 -6.23
CA GLY A 174 -7.62 -2.48 -6.75
C GLY A 174 -8.59 -2.14 -7.89
N GLY A 175 -9.78 -2.73 -7.88
CA GLY A 175 -10.78 -2.51 -8.93
C GLY A 175 -10.73 -3.52 -10.09
N GLN A 176 -9.75 -4.40 -10.13
CA GLN A 176 -9.73 -5.55 -11.05
C GLN A 176 -10.84 -6.55 -10.67
N THR A 177 -11.34 -7.31 -11.64
CA THR A 177 -12.22 -8.44 -11.37
C THR A 177 -11.49 -9.57 -10.63
N GLU A 178 -12.24 -10.49 -10.03
CA GLU A 178 -11.67 -11.67 -9.36
C GLU A 178 -10.83 -12.54 -10.32
N ILE A 179 -11.25 -12.63 -11.59
CA ILE A 179 -10.56 -13.39 -12.63
C ILE A 179 -9.24 -12.70 -12.98
N GLU A 180 -9.29 -11.43 -13.35
CA GLU A 180 -8.10 -10.64 -13.73
C GLU A 180 -7.04 -10.64 -12.62
N SER A 181 -7.43 -10.32 -11.39
CA SER A 181 -6.49 -10.27 -10.27
C SER A 181 -5.86 -11.65 -9.98
N THR A 182 -6.61 -12.74 -10.18
CA THR A 182 -6.11 -14.11 -10.02
C THR A 182 -5.17 -14.50 -11.17
N GLU A 183 -5.48 -14.15 -12.41
CA GLU A 183 -4.63 -14.42 -13.58
C GLU A 183 -3.30 -13.67 -13.48
N HIS A 184 -3.32 -12.38 -13.12
CA HIS A 184 -2.12 -11.59 -12.88
C HIS A 184 -1.25 -12.21 -11.77
N LEU A 185 -1.85 -12.55 -10.63
CA LEU A 185 -1.12 -13.17 -9.52
C LEU A 185 -0.50 -14.52 -9.92
N ASN A 186 -1.24 -15.36 -10.66
CA ASN A 186 -0.73 -16.62 -11.17
C ASN A 186 0.44 -16.42 -12.14
N MET A 187 0.37 -15.39 -12.99
CA MET A 187 1.43 -15.09 -13.96
C MET A 187 2.72 -14.61 -13.26
N MET A 188 2.61 -13.80 -12.20
CA MET A 188 3.77 -13.38 -11.41
C MET A 188 4.53 -14.53 -10.75
N ASN A 189 3.91 -15.71 -10.60
CA ASN A 189 4.49 -16.90 -9.98
C ASN A 189 5.01 -17.93 -10.99
N LYS A 190 5.03 -17.61 -12.28
CA LYS A 190 5.58 -18.48 -13.33
C LYS A 190 7.02 -18.12 -13.67
#